data_95eae8eb3b6b369ec36ecab0d7174ae4
#
_entry.id   95eae8eb3b6b369ec36ecab0d7174ae4
#
_cell.length_a   1.000
_cell.length_b   1.000
_cell.length_c   1.000
_cell.angle_alpha   90.00
_cell.angle_beta   90.00
_cell.angle_gamma   90.00
#
_symmetry.space_group_name_H-M   'P 1'
#
loop_
_entity.id
_entity.type
_entity.pdbx_description
1 polymer ?
#
loop_
_entity_poly.entity_id
_entity_poly.type
_entity_poly.pdbx_seq_one_letter_code
_entity_poly.pdbx_strand_id
1 'polypeptide(L)'
;GEVLVRLENELLSREEMKETPPHILITNYAMLEYLMLRPEDSVFFEGKHAHSWKFIVLDEAHTYTGSTGIEVSMLMRRVMAKLHNPQIQYILTSATLGDENSNDKVVEFAENLCSASFCADDVIRAYRVNLREYAQEKYKLGTDFYTVVHDLIDCGYEDSYILQKIYESFGIISKDYSLLFEFLYDLMLQDETYWKVKELLASPRSVSALCSELNWTSQQLSDFVDVASRANKDRTKIFDS
;
A
#
# COMPACT_ATOMS: atom_id res chain seq x y z
N GLY A 1 -14.94 -33.57 -7.94
CA GLY A 1 -13.89 -33.15 -7.05
C GLY A 1 -12.77 -32.62 -7.91
N GLU A 2 -12.39 -31.36 -7.67
CA GLU A 2 -11.20 -30.77 -8.32
C GLU A 2 -9.97 -31.54 -7.86
N VAL A 3 -9.21 -32.08 -8.80
CA VAL A 3 -7.91 -32.68 -8.53
C VAL A 3 -6.94 -31.50 -8.30
N LEU A 4 -6.58 -31.25 -7.06
CA LEU A 4 -5.49 -30.34 -6.73
C LEU A 4 -4.20 -30.88 -7.36
N VAL A 5 -3.71 -30.18 -8.36
CA VAL A 5 -2.42 -30.50 -8.98
C VAL A 5 -1.33 -29.99 -8.04
N ARG A 6 -0.61 -30.92 -7.40
CA ARG A 6 0.54 -30.61 -6.54
C ARG A 6 1.68 -30.02 -7.38
N LEU A 7 2.25 -28.90 -6.95
CA LEU A 7 3.48 -28.35 -7.50
C LEU A 7 4.70 -29.08 -6.89
N GLU A 8 5.79 -29.21 -7.67
CA GLU A 8 6.99 -29.96 -7.22
C GLU A 8 7.63 -29.40 -5.93
N ASN A 9 7.45 -28.10 -5.66
CA ASN A 9 8.04 -27.42 -4.50
C ASN A 9 7.01 -27.11 -3.40
N GLU A 10 5.86 -27.76 -3.39
CA GLU A 10 4.78 -27.53 -2.45
C GLU A 10 4.73 -28.63 -1.38
N LEU A 11 4.77 -28.23 -0.11
CA LEU A 11 4.56 -29.12 1.03
C LEU A 11 3.11 -29.00 1.48
N LEU A 12 2.34 -30.08 1.34
CA LEU A 12 0.89 -30.07 1.60
C LEU A 12 0.53 -30.66 2.97
N SER A 13 1.40 -31.48 3.56
CA SER A 13 1.12 -32.12 4.83
C SER A 13 2.07 -31.65 5.93
N ARG A 14 1.62 -31.78 7.15
CA ARG A 14 2.41 -31.46 8.34
C ARG A 14 3.59 -32.43 8.50
N GLU A 15 3.40 -33.67 8.13
CA GLU A 15 4.42 -34.71 8.16
C GLU A 15 5.56 -34.34 7.20
N GLU A 16 5.24 -33.95 5.96
CA GLU A 16 6.24 -33.48 4.98
C GLU A 16 7.00 -32.24 5.49
N MET A 17 6.31 -31.29 6.12
CA MET A 17 6.95 -30.10 6.72
C MET A 17 7.90 -30.45 7.86
N LYS A 18 7.63 -31.53 8.62
CA LYS A 18 8.53 -32.01 9.68
C LYS A 18 9.77 -32.70 9.13
N GLU A 19 9.62 -33.46 8.05
CA GLU A 19 10.74 -34.14 7.39
C GLU A 19 11.65 -33.15 6.66
N THR A 20 11.01 -32.16 6.00
CA THR A 20 11.70 -31.12 5.24
C THR A 20 11.10 -29.76 5.61
N PRO A 21 11.61 -29.11 6.67
CA PRO A 21 11.10 -27.81 7.10
C PRO A 21 11.11 -26.78 5.97
N PRO A 22 10.00 -26.02 5.81
CA PRO A 22 9.86 -25.04 4.74
C PRO A 22 10.85 -23.88 4.92
N HIS A 23 11.25 -23.26 3.81
CA HIS A 23 12.10 -22.05 3.85
C HIS A 23 11.35 -20.83 4.39
N ILE A 24 10.01 -20.81 4.25
CA ILE A 24 9.13 -19.76 4.75
C ILE A 24 7.99 -20.42 5.49
N LEU A 25 7.84 -20.09 6.78
CA LEU A 25 6.73 -20.52 7.62
C LEU A 25 5.78 -19.36 7.85
N ILE A 26 4.59 -19.40 7.25
CA ILE A 26 3.54 -18.41 7.45
C ILE A 26 2.56 -18.94 8.49
N THR A 27 2.36 -18.18 9.57
CA THR A 27 1.50 -18.57 10.67
C THR A 27 0.97 -17.34 11.42
N ASN A 28 -0.02 -17.50 12.27
CA ASN A 28 -0.40 -16.47 13.24
C ASN A 28 0.26 -16.73 14.60
N TYR A 29 0.25 -15.74 15.49
CA TYR A 29 0.94 -15.84 16.78
C TYR A 29 0.39 -16.96 17.67
N ALA A 30 -0.92 -17.20 17.67
CA ALA A 30 -1.53 -18.27 18.46
C ALA A 30 -1.10 -19.65 17.93
N MET A 31 -1.05 -19.85 16.61
CA MET A 31 -0.58 -21.08 16.03
C MET A 31 0.93 -21.27 16.27
N LEU A 32 1.73 -20.21 16.21
CA LEU A 32 3.16 -20.25 16.55
C LEU A 32 3.36 -20.72 18.00
N GLU A 33 2.53 -20.23 18.92
CA GLU A 33 2.56 -20.68 20.32
C GLU A 33 2.24 -22.18 20.44
N TYR A 34 1.23 -22.68 19.73
CA TYR A 34 0.93 -24.11 19.68
C TYR A 34 2.09 -24.94 19.12
N LEU A 35 2.74 -24.48 18.04
CA LEU A 35 3.92 -25.15 17.49
C LEU A 35 5.07 -25.21 18.50
N MET A 36 5.25 -24.16 19.29
CA MET A 36 6.27 -24.09 20.34
C MET A 36 6.01 -25.05 21.52
N LEU A 37 4.75 -25.32 21.83
CA LEU A 37 4.34 -26.15 22.96
C LEU A 37 4.30 -27.65 22.62
N ARG A 38 4.18 -28.01 21.34
CA ARG A 38 4.07 -29.41 20.93
C ARG A 38 5.45 -30.02 20.72
N PRO A 39 5.79 -31.12 21.41
CA PRO A 39 7.06 -31.79 21.22
C PRO A 39 7.27 -32.30 19.80
N GLU A 40 6.19 -32.66 19.12
CA GLU A 40 6.21 -33.18 17.73
C GLU A 40 6.62 -32.12 16.70
N ASP A 41 6.46 -30.83 17.03
CA ASP A 41 6.77 -29.70 16.18
C ASP A 41 8.12 -29.05 16.55
N SER A 42 8.82 -29.56 17.56
CA SER A 42 10.10 -29.02 18.02
C SER A 42 11.16 -29.00 16.91
N VAL A 43 11.03 -29.84 15.90
CA VAL A 43 11.94 -29.92 14.74
C VAL A 43 12.10 -28.57 14.02
N PHE A 44 11.11 -27.70 14.05
CA PHE A 44 11.19 -26.37 13.43
C PHE A 44 12.09 -25.40 14.19
N PHE A 45 12.27 -25.62 15.50
CA PHE A 45 12.93 -24.67 16.40
C PHE A 45 14.19 -25.24 17.05
N GLU A 46 14.47 -26.54 16.89
CA GLU A 46 15.56 -27.23 17.55
C GLU A 46 16.48 -27.95 16.57
N GLY A 47 17.64 -28.37 17.04
CA GLY A 47 18.60 -29.12 16.26
C GLY A 47 19.19 -28.32 15.09
N LYS A 48 19.44 -29.00 13.98
CA LYS A 48 20.10 -28.39 12.80
C LYS A 48 19.31 -27.24 12.17
N HIS A 49 17.99 -27.23 12.31
CA HIS A 49 17.13 -26.23 11.68
C HIS A 49 17.02 -24.93 12.49
N ALA A 50 17.28 -24.97 13.80
CA ALA A 50 17.26 -23.77 14.65
C ALA A 50 18.22 -22.68 14.15
N HIS A 51 19.38 -23.08 13.62
CA HIS A 51 20.39 -22.14 13.10
C HIS A 51 20.06 -21.62 11.69
N SER A 52 19.06 -22.18 11.02
CA SER A 52 18.66 -21.78 9.67
C SER A 52 17.73 -20.56 9.66
N TRP A 53 17.16 -20.20 10.79
CA TRP A 53 16.31 -19.03 10.91
C TRP A 53 17.12 -17.74 10.67
N LYS A 54 16.65 -16.90 9.74
CA LYS A 54 17.28 -15.64 9.36
C LYS A 54 16.43 -14.45 9.75
N PHE A 55 15.12 -14.58 9.53
CA PHE A 55 14.18 -13.50 9.69
C PHE A 55 12.96 -13.94 10.50
N ILE A 56 12.43 -13.01 11.30
CA ILE A 56 11.09 -13.08 11.87
C ILE A 56 10.36 -11.83 11.39
N VAL A 57 9.27 -12.04 10.67
CA VAL A 57 8.45 -10.95 10.11
C VAL A 57 7.15 -10.85 10.89
N LEU A 58 6.87 -9.69 11.46
CA LEU A 58 5.62 -9.36 12.13
C LEU A 58 4.83 -8.40 11.25
N ASP A 59 3.83 -8.93 10.56
CA ASP A 59 2.98 -8.15 9.68
C ASP A 59 1.92 -7.39 10.49
N GLU A 60 1.56 -6.19 10.03
CA GLU A 60 0.62 -5.28 10.71
C GLU A 60 0.92 -5.11 12.22
N ALA A 61 2.19 -4.89 12.55
CA ALA A 61 2.68 -4.88 13.93
C ALA A 61 1.94 -3.88 14.83
N HIS A 62 1.36 -2.81 14.28
CA HIS A 62 0.55 -1.84 15.02
C HIS A 62 -0.68 -2.45 15.69
N THR A 63 -1.10 -3.65 15.27
CA THR A 63 -2.22 -4.37 15.90
C THR A 63 -1.84 -5.05 17.22
N TYR A 64 -0.53 -5.26 17.46
CA TYR A 64 -0.03 -5.90 18.67
C TYR A 64 0.12 -4.88 19.82
N THR A 65 -1.01 -4.43 20.35
CA THR A 65 -1.07 -3.47 21.47
C THR A 65 -1.80 -4.04 22.67
N GLY A 66 -1.66 -3.43 23.83
CA GLY A 66 -2.32 -3.88 25.07
C GLY A 66 -1.94 -5.32 25.43
N SER A 67 -2.92 -6.14 25.80
CA SER A 67 -2.71 -7.55 26.21
C SER A 67 -2.10 -8.40 25.11
N THR A 68 -2.56 -8.22 23.86
CA THR A 68 -2.03 -8.96 22.69
C THR A 68 -0.56 -8.63 22.46
N GLY A 69 -0.15 -7.37 22.62
CA GLY A 69 1.24 -6.97 22.51
C GLY A 69 2.13 -7.65 23.56
N ILE A 70 1.65 -7.78 24.80
CA ILE A 70 2.36 -8.49 25.87
C ILE A 70 2.50 -9.98 25.52
N GLU A 71 1.43 -10.63 25.06
CA GLU A 71 1.45 -12.04 24.68
C GLU A 71 2.44 -12.31 23.56
N VAL A 72 2.41 -11.49 22.47
CA VAL A 72 3.34 -11.61 21.35
C VAL A 72 4.77 -11.34 21.77
N SER A 73 5.02 -10.33 22.61
CA SER A 73 6.36 -10.04 23.12
C SER A 73 6.93 -11.22 23.93
N MET A 74 6.12 -11.83 24.79
CA MET A 74 6.53 -13.02 25.55
C MET A 74 6.77 -14.23 24.62
N LEU A 75 5.95 -14.39 23.59
CA LEU A 75 6.15 -15.43 22.58
C LEU A 75 7.47 -15.22 21.84
N MET A 76 7.79 -14.01 21.38
CA MET A 76 9.05 -13.71 20.71
C MET A 76 10.27 -14.06 21.59
N ARG A 77 10.25 -13.72 22.86
CA ARG A 77 11.31 -14.10 23.80
C ARG A 77 11.48 -15.62 23.92
N ARG A 78 10.37 -16.37 23.96
CA ARG A 78 10.40 -17.84 24.02
C ARG A 78 10.94 -18.43 22.71
N VAL A 79 10.53 -17.88 21.55
CA VAL A 79 11.06 -18.29 20.25
C VAL A 79 12.57 -18.09 20.19
N MET A 80 13.06 -16.90 20.56
CA MET A 80 14.49 -16.61 20.58
C MET A 80 15.28 -17.49 21.54
N ALA A 81 14.73 -17.74 22.73
CA ALA A 81 15.36 -18.64 23.72
C ALA A 81 15.47 -20.09 23.17
N LYS A 82 14.53 -20.51 22.32
CA LYS A 82 14.53 -21.86 21.75
C LYS A 82 15.45 -21.98 20.52
N LEU A 83 15.50 -20.93 19.70
CA LEU A 83 16.34 -20.91 18.50
C LEU A 83 17.83 -20.75 18.81
N HIS A 84 18.20 -20.16 19.93
CA HIS A 84 19.60 -19.88 20.34
C HIS A 84 20.42 -19.18 19.24
N ASN A 85 19.78 -18.37 18.37
CA ASN A 85 20.45 -17.70 17.26
C ASN A 85 20.38 -16.17 17.43
N PRO A 86 21.47 -15.52 17.84
CA PRO A 86 21.51 -14.07 18.02
C PRO A 86 21.53 -13.26 16.71
N GLN A 87 21.64 -13.92 15.56
CA GLN A 87 21.73 -13.27 14.25
C GLN A 87 20.37 -13.15 13.53
N ILE A 88 19.27 -13.49 14.19
CA ILE A 88 17.94 -13.35 13.61
C ILE A 88 17.59 -11.87 13.51
N GLN A 89 17.19 -11.45 12.32
CA GLN A 89 16.73 -10.10 12.04
C GLN A 89 15.20 -10.05 12.14
N TYR A 90 14.68 -9.06 12.86
CA TYR A 90 13.25 -8.77 12.89
C TYR A 90 12.89 -7.77 11.80
N ILE A 91 11.73 -7.98 11.16
CA ILE A 91 11.11 -7.06 10.22
C ILE A 91 9.68 -6.83 10.68
N LEU A 92 9.31 -5.59 10.93
CA LEU A 92 7.96 -5.21 11.30
C LEU A 92 7.35 -4.38 10.18
N THR A 93 6.14 -4.73 9.74
CA THR A 93 5.37 -3.91 8.80
C THR A 93 4.22 -3.21 9.52
N SER A 94 3.86 -2.03 9.06
CA SER A 94 2.72 -1.28 9.57
C SER A 94 2.23 -0.27 8.57
N ALA A 95 0.91 -0.14 8.43
CA ALA A 95 0.28 0.91 7.62
C ALA A 95 0.27 2.27 8.35
N THR A 96 0.45 2.30 9.68
CA THR A 96 0.28 3.49 10.52
C THR A 96 1.47 3.69 11.45
N LEU A 97 2.59 4.18 10.91
CA LEU A 97 3.81 4.45 11.71
C LEU A 97 3.85 5.87 12.31
N GLY A 98 2.78 6.67 12.19
CA GLY A 98 2.81 8.08 12.57
C GLY A 98 3.68 8.93 11.63
N ASP A 99 4.06 10.12 12.07
CA ASP A 99 4.93 11.05 11.35
C ASP A 99 6.43 10.78 11.64
N GLU A 100 7.33 11.51 10.97
CA GLU A 100 8.79 11.37 11.17
C GLU A 100 9.23 11.73 12.58
N ASN A 101 8.50 12.61 13.27
CA ASN A 101 8.82 13.01 14.65
C ASN A 101 8.51 11.91 15.68
N SER A 102 7.88 10.81 15.25
CA SER A 102 7.52 9.69 16.11
C SER A 102 8.45 8.48 16.00
N ASN A 103 9.59 8.59 15.29
CA ASN A 103 10.53 7.48 15.11
C ASN A 103 11.00 6.86 16.43
N ASP A 104 11.29 7.67 17.43
CA ASP A 104 11.72 7.16 18.76
C ASP A 104 10.66 6.26 19.39
N LYS A 105 9.37 6.59 19.26
CA LYS A 105 8.27 5.76 19.77
C LYS A 105 8.09 4.47 18.97
N VAL A 106 8.35 4.52 17.66
CA VAL A 106 8.32 3.34 16.78
C VAL A 106 9.44 2.39 17.17
N VAL A 107 10.63 2.90 17.38
CA VAL A 107 11.79 2.13 17.87
C VAL A 107 11.49 1.51 19.24
N GLU A 108 11.04 2.29 20.22
CA GLU A 108 10.67 1.80 21.54
C GLU A 108 9.61 0.69 21.45
N PHE A 109 8.60 0.86 20.61
CA PHE A 109 7.58 -0.17 20.39
C PHE A 109 8.19 -1.47 19.84
N ALA A 110 9.05 -1.37 18.81
CA ALA A 110 9.70 -2.52 18.18
C ALA A 110 10.61 -3.25 19.16
N GLU A 111 11.41 -2.52 19.95
CA GLU A 111 12.28 -3.08 20.99
C GLU A 111 11.50 -3.82 22.06
N ASN A 112 10.41 -3.21 22.53
CA ASN A 112 9.53 -3.83 23.54
C ASN A 112 8.85 -5.10 22.98
N LEU A 113 8.41 -5.10 21.73
CA LEU A 113 7.73 -6.23 21.11
C LEU A 113 8.69 -7.39 20.81
N CYS A 114 9.86 -7.10 20.25
CA CYS A 114 10.81 -8.12 19.77
C CYS A 114 11.89 -8.47 20.79
N SER A 115 12.12 -7.65 21.80
CA SER A 115 13.27 -7.73 22.70
C SER A 115 14.61 -7.76 21.93
N ALA A 116 14.70 -6.93 20.90
CA ALA A 116 15.86 -6.74 20.06
C ALA A 116 16.16 -5.25 19.95
N SER A 117 17.38 -4.87 19.63
CA SER A 117 17.75 -3.47 19.48
C SER A 117 17.42 -2.97 18.09
N PHE A 118 16.85 -1.77 18.02
CA PHE A 118 16.57 -1.02 16.80
C PHE A 118 17.10 0.40 16.94
N CYS A 119 17.30 1.08 15.82
CA CYS A 119 17.67 2.50 15.81
C CYS A 119 16.74 3.29 14.87
N ALA A 120 16.82 4.60 14.92
CA ALA A 120 15.95 5.45 14.09
C ALA A 120 16.16 5.21 12.59
N ASP A 121 17.36 4.84 12.17
CA ASP A 121 17.71 4.56 10.77
C ASP A 121 17.09 3.23 10.27
N ASP A 122 16.66 2.35 11.18
CA ASP A 122 15.93 1.13 10.82
C ASP A 122 14.46 1.40 10.45
N VAL A 123 13.95 2.61 10.72
CA VAL A 123 12.58 3.00 10.41
C VAL A 123 12.47 3.44 8.95
N ILE A 124 12.08 2.52 8.09
CA ILE A 124 11.90 2.76 6.66
C ILE A 124 10.48 3.28 6.41
N ARG A 125 10.37 4.48 5.86
CA ARG A 125 9.09 5.10 5.50
C ARG A 125 8.95 5.18 4.00
N ALA A 126 7.70 5.08 3.51
CA ALA A 126 7.41 5.38 2.13
C ALA A 126 7.67 6.88 1.88
N TYR A 127 8.50 7.18 0.90
CA TYR A 127 8.67 8.54 0.42
C TYR A 127 7.49 8.89 -0.47
N ARG A 128 6.67 9.85 -0.02
CA ARG A 128 5.60 10.40 -0.85
C ARG A 128 6.17 11.57 -1.64
N VAL A 129 6.30 11.40 -2.93
CA VAL A 129 6.64 12.51 -3.82
C VAL A 129 5.50 13.52 -3.78
N ASN A 130 5.78 14.74 -3.35
CA ASN A 130 4.82 15.83 -3.46
C ASN A 130 4.80 16.31 -4.91
N LEU A 131 3.93 15.73 -5.71
CA LEU A 131 3.81 16.06 -7.14
C LEU A 131 3.56 17.56 -7.37
N ARG A 132 2.97 18.27 -6.40
CA ARG A 132 2.72 19.72 -6.50
C ARG A 132 4.00 20.54 -6.55
N GLU A 133 5.08 20.11 -5.91
CA GLU A 133 6.37 20.81 -5.96
C GLU A 133 6.98 20.83 -7.37
N TYR A 134 6.62 19.88 -8.21
CA TYR A 134 7.07 19.74 -9.58
C TYR A 134 6.04 20.25 -10.60
N ALA A 135 4.80 20.51 -10.17
CA ALA A 135 3.71 20.93 -11.02
C ALA A 135 3.78 22.45 -11.24
N GLN A 136 3.85 22.87 -12.49
CA GLN A 136 3.61 24.26 -12.87
C GLN A 136 2.13 24.39 -13.22
N GLU A 137 1.34 25.01 -12.33
CA GLU A 137 -0.07 25.29 -12.60
C GLU A 137 -0.19 26.25 -13.80
N LYS A 138 -0.59 25.73 -14.95
CA LYS A 138 -0.74 26.48 -16.22
C LYS A 138 -2.18 26.62 -16.66
N TYR A 139 -3.04 25.73 -16.18
CA TYR A 139 -4.42 25.61 -16.60
C TYR A 139 -5.36 25.79 -15.41
N LYS A 140 -6.54 26.29 -15.69
CA LYS A 140 -7.68 26.29 -14.79
C LYS A 140 -8.84 25.68 -15.55
N LEU A 141 -8.88 24.34 -15.55
CA LEU A 141 -9.92 23.61 -16.25
C LEU A 141 -11.23 23.74 -15.46
N GLY A 142 -12.29 24.11 -16.15
CA GLY A 142 -13.63 24.14 -15.57
C GLY A 142 -14.30 22.76 -15.56
N THR A 143 -15.45 22.70 -14.89
CA THR A 143 -16.29 21.48 -14.90
C THR A 143 -16.65 21.02 -16.30
N ASP A 144 -16.85 21.97 -17.24
CA ASP A 144 -17.20 21.67 -18.64
C ASP A 144 -16.13 20.81 -19.33
N PHE A 145 -14.85 21.00 -18.98
CA PHE A 145 -13.78 20.16 -19.51
C PHE A 145 -13.97 18.70 -19.08
N TYR A 146 -14.15 18.48 -17.77
CA TYR A 146 -14.28 17.15 -17.23
C TYR A 146 -15.55 16.43 -17.70
N THR A 147 -16.67 17.15 -17.79
CA THR A 147 -17.92 16.60 -18.31
C THR A 147 -17.78 16.20 -19.79
N VAL A 148 -17.20 17.06 -20.65
CA VAL A 148 -17.00 16.73 -22.06
C VAL A 148 -16.07 15.54 -22.24
N VAL A 149 -14.96 15.49 -21.49
CA VAL A 149 -14.02 14.37 -21.60
C VAL A 149 -14.64 13.08 -21.08
N HIS A 150 -15.37 13.12 -19.96
CA HIS A 150 -16.12 11.99 -19.43
C HIS A 150 -17.10 11.43 -20.46
N ASP A 151 -17.93 12.29 -21.04
CA ASP A 151 -18.95 11.88 -22.04
C ASP A 151 -18.31 11.23 -23.28
N LEU A 152 -17.18 11.77 -23.75
CA LEU A 152 -16.47 11.20 -24.89
C LEU A 152 -15.88 9.82 -24.56
N ILE A 153 -15.34 9.64 -23.37
CA ILE A 153 -14.82 8.35 -22.91
C ILE A 153 -15.96 7.34 -22.75
N ASP A 154 -17.07 7.74 -22.14
CA ASP A 154 -18.23 6.86 -21.87
C ASP A 154 -18.94 6.44 -23.18
N CYS A 155 -18.95 7.31 -24.18
CA CYS A 155 -19.40 6.98 -25.54
C CYS A 155 -18.46 6.02 -26.30
N GLY A 156 -17.27 5.71 -25.77
CA GLY A 156 -16.34 4.76 -26.36
C GLY A 156 -15.59 5.28 -27.60
N TYR A 157 -15.39 6.59 -27.71
CA TYR A 157 -14.58 7.15 -28.79
C TYR A 157 -13.10 6.79 -28.62
N GLU A 158 -12.38 6.70 -29.75
CA GLU A 158 -10.94 6.44 -29.76
C GLU A 158 -10.14 7.62 -29.17
N ASP A 159 -9.02 7.32 -28.51
CA ASP A 159 -8.13 8.30 -27.89
C ASP A 159 -7.76 9.46 -28.82
N SER A 160 -7.43 9.14 -30.07
CA SER A 160 -7.08 10.13 -31.10
C SER A 160 -8.19 11.14 -31.36
N TYR A 161 -9.43 10.68 -31.41
CA TYR A 161 -10.60 11.53 -31.56
C TYR A 161 -10.84 12.42 -30.34
N ILE A 162 -10.72 11.86 -29.15
CA ILE A 162 -10.90 12.61 -27.89
C ILE A 162 -9.82 13.70 -27.78
N LEU A 163 -8.55 13.36 -28.05
CA LEU A 163 -7.44 14.32 -28.04
C LEU A 163 -7.66 15.47 -29.04
N GLN A 164 -8.18 15.16 -30.24
CA GLN A 164 -8.54 16.18 -31.21
C GLN A 164 -9.68 17.08 -30.71
N LYS A 165 -10.71 16.50 -30.09
CA LYS A 165 -11.85 17.26 -29.53
C LYS A 165 -11.42 18.16 -28.38
N ILE A 166 -10.51 17.71 -27.51
CA ILE A 166 -9.93 18.54 -26.45
C ILE A 166 -9.23 19.77 -27.06
N TYR A 167 -8.45 19.57 -28.12
CA TYR A 167 -7.81 20.69 -28.83
C TYR A 167 -8.81 21.64 -29.44
N GLU A 168 -9.82 21.13 -30.15
CA GLU A 168 -10.85 21.96 -30.80
C GLU A 168 -11.70 22.77 -29.80
N SER A 169 -12.05 22.18 -28.67
CA SER A 169 -12.97 22.80 -27.71
C SER A 169 -12.27 23.68 -26.67
N PHE A 170 -11.04 23.34 -26.29
CA PHE A 170 -10.33 23.98 -25.18
C PHE A 170 -8.99 24.61 -25.58
N GLY A 171 -8.52 24.41 -26.82
CA GLY A 171 -7.24 24.91 -27.32
C GLY A 171 -6.00 24.25 -26.69
N ILE A 172 -6.16 23.12 -26.01
CA ILE A 172 -5.08 22.42 -25.31
C ILE A 172 -4.36 21.50 -26.28
N ILE A 173 -3.04 21.68 -26.42
CA ILE A 173 -2.23 20.94 -27.39
C ILE A 173 -1.80 19.60 -26.81
N SER A 174 -2.11 18.51 -27.52
CA SER A 174 -1.79 17.13 -27.16
C SER A 174 -0.85 16.44 -28.15
N LYS A 175 -0.07 17.22 -28.95
CA LYS A 175 0.67 16.70 -30.11
C LYS A 175 1.68 15.58 -29.82
N ASP A 176 2.18 15.53 -28.59
CA ASP A 176 3.23 14.58 -28.16
C ASP A 176 2.65 13.31 -27.51
N TYR A 177 1.33 13.20 -27.45
CA TYR A 177 0.65 12.08 -26.79
C TYR A 177 -0.10 11.21 -27.81
N SER A 178 0.10 9.90 -27.70
CA SER A 178 -0.67 8.88 -28.43
C SER A 178 -1.75 8.23 -27.53
N LEU A 179 -1.61 8.35 -26.21
CA LEU A 179 -2.51 7.77 -25.20
C LEU A 179 -3.21 8.86 -24.42
N LEU A 180 -4.54 8.80 -24.41
CA LEU A 180 -5.39 9.78 -23.72
C LEU A 180 -5.09 9.89 -22.22
N PHE A 181 -4.96 8.75 -21.54
CA PHE A 181 -4.83 8.76 -20.08
C PHE A 181 -3.47 9.25 -19.58
N GLU A 182 -2.41 9.10 -20.36
CA GLU A 182 -1.11 9.73 -20.08
C GLU A 182 -1.16 11.24 -20.28
N PHE A 183 -1.83 11.69 -21.34
CA PHE A 183 -2.07 13.11 -21.56
C PHE A 183 -2.88 13.74 -20.43
N LEU A 184 -3.98 13.10 -20.02
CA LEU A 184 -4.80 13.58 -18.91
C LEU A 184 -4.02 13.63 -17.59
N TYR A 185 -3.14 12.66 -17.34
CA TYR A 185 -2.28 12.65 -16.16
C TYR A 185 -1.39 13.91 -16.11
N ASP A 186 -0.65 14.17 -17.19
CA ASP A 186 0.26 15.32 -17.25
C ASP A 186 -0.50 16.66 -17.28
N LEU A 187 -1.68 16.71 -17.89
CA LEU A 187 -2.54 17.88 -17.92
C LEU A 187 -3.11 18.20 -16.52
N MET A 188 -3.61 17.21 -15.80
CA MET A 188 -4.18 17.40 -14.46
C MET A 188 -3.13 17.84 -13.44
N LEU A 189 -1.88 17.40 -13.57
CA LEU A 189 -0.78 17.92 -12.74
C LEU A 189 -0.56 19.43 -12.94
N GLN A 190 -0.99 19.99 -14.08
CA GLN A 190 -0.88 21.41 -14.41
C GLN A 190 -2.19 22.17 -14.17
N ASP A 191 -3.24 21.53 -13.66
CA ASP A 191 -4.57 22.11 -13.46
C ASP A 191 -4.80 22.56 -12.01
N GLU A 192 -5.05 23.86 -11.81
CA GLU A 192 -5.42 24.46 -10.51
C GLU A 192 -6.64 23.78 -9.90
N THR A 193 -7.62 23.39 -10.72
CA THR A 193 -8.88 22.76 -10.28
C THR A 193 -8.62 21.40 -9.65
N TYR A 194 -7.75 20.59 -10.26
CA TYR A 194 -7.35 19.30 -9.70
C TYR A 194 -6.71 19.45 -8.32
N TRP A 195 -5.78 20.38 -8.17
CA TRP A 195 -5.09 20.60 -6.89
C TRP A 195 -6.02 21.08 -5.81
N LYS A 196 -6.97 21.97 -6.16
CA LYS A 196 -8.01 22.43 -5.22
C LYS A 196 -8.87 21.27 -4.71
N VAL A 197 -9.34 20.39 -5.59
CA VAL A 197 -10.13 19.22 -5.19
C VAL A 197 -9.29 18.27 -4.33
N LYS A 198 -8.05 18.03 -4.69
CA LYS A 198 -7.12 17.18 -3.94
C LYS A 198 -6.86 17.70 -2.52
N GLU A 199 -6.69 18.99 -2.35
CA GLU A 199 -6.56 19.63 -1.03
C GLU A 199 -7.82 19.44 -0.17
N LEU A 200 -8.99 19.62 -0.76
CA LEU A 200 -10.26 19.41 -0.06
C LEU A 200 -10.45 17.96 0.39
N LEU A 201 -9.93 17.01 -0.37
CA LEU A 201 -9.98 15.57 -0.08
C LEU A 201 -8.87 15.08 0.86
N ALA A 202 -7.97 15.94 1.31
CA ALA A 202 -6.95 15.59 2.31
C ALA A 202 -7.56 15.13 3.66
N SER A 203 -8.83 15.45 3.90
CA SER A 203 -9.62 14.94 5.02
C SER A 203 -10.95 14.36 4.53
N PRO A 204 -11.49 13.29 5.16
CA PRO A 204 -12.77 12.72 4.78
C PRO A 204 -13.89 13.77 4.85
N ARG A 205 -14.65 13.91 3.75
CA ARG A 205 -15.77 14.85 3.62
C ARG A 205 -16.96 14.21 2.94
N SER A 206 -18.16 14.71 3.21
CA SER A 206 -19.34 14.28 2.46
C SER A 206 -19.36 14.88 1.05
N VAL A 207 -19.94 14.17 0.10
CA VAL A 207 -20.13 14.64 -1.29
C VAL A 207 -20.88 15.99 -1.31
N SER A 208 -21.89 16.16 -0.47
CA SER A 208 -22.66 17.40 -0.40
C SER A 208 -21.83 18.58 0.07
N ALA A 209 -20.91 18.38 1.02
CA ALA A 209 -20.00 19.42 1.49
C ALA A 209 -19.00 19.84 0.41
N LEU A 210 -18.42 18.86 -0.31
CA LEU A 210 -17.52 19.12 -1.44
C LEU A 210 -18.24 19.90 -2.56
N CYS A 211 -19.43 19.46 -2.95
CA CYS A 211 -20.23 20.14 -3.98
C CYS A 211 -20.53 21.59 -3.59
N SER A 212 -20.86 21.85 -2.33
CA SER A 212 -21.14 23.20 -1.85
C SER A 212 -19.89 24.09 -1.88
N GLU A 213 -18.74 23.56 -1.47
CA GLU A 213 -17.47 24.33 -1.40
C GLU A 213 -16.89 24.62 -2.79
N LEU A 214 -17.05 23.69 -3.73
CA LEU A 214 -16.63 23.82 -5.11
C LEU A 214 -17.64 24.60 -5.97
N ASN A 215 -18.86 24.78 -5.48
CA ASN A 215 -20.02 25.26 -6.25
C ASN A 215 -20.31 24.37 -7.48
N TRP A 216 -20.24 23.05 -7.30
CA TRP A 216 -20.47 22.03 -8.31
C TRP A 216 -21.72 21.23 -8.02
N THR A 217 -22.28 20.62 -9.06
CA THR A 217 -23.30 19.59 -8.92
C THR A 217 -22.65 18.25 -8.57
N SER A 218 -23.44 17.31 -8.04
CA SER A 218 -22.95 15.95 -7.78
C SER A 218 -22.51 15.23 -9.07
N GLN A 219 -23.15 15.54 -10.21
CA GLN A 219 -22.76 14.97 -11.50
C GLN A 219 -21.39 15.51 -11.95
N GLN A 220 -21.16 16.80 -11.86
CA GLN A 220 -19.86 17.41 -12.20
C GLN A 220 -18.71 16.86 -11.36
N LEU A 221 -18.97 16.62 -10.07
CA LEU A 221 -17.97 15.99 -9.21
C LEU A 221 -17.74 14.52 -9.60
N SER A 222 -18.77 13.79 -9.98
CA SER A 222 -18.68 12.42 -10.48
C SER A 222 -17.83 12.35 -11.77
N ASP A 223 -18.11 13.23 -12.74
CA ASP A 223 -17.41 13.29 -14.01
C ASP A 223 -15.92 13.60 -13.78
N PHE A 224 -15.61 14.56 -12.89
CA PHE A 224 -14.24 14.87 -12.48
C PHE A 224 -13.53 13.64 -11.89
N VAL A 225 -14.17 12.96 -10.93
CA VAL A 225 -13.57 11.78 -10.26
C VAL A 225 -13.35 10.65 -11.26
N ASP A 226 -14.29 10.41 -12.19
CA ASP A 226 -14.13 9.37 -13.21
C ASP A 226 -12.95 9.66 -14.12
N VAL A 227 -12.83 10.85 -14.65
CA VAL A 227 -11.70 11.26 -15.50
C VAL A 227 -10.39 11.17 -14.72
N ALA A 228 -10.35 11.67 -13.48
CA ALA A 228 -9.17 11.66 -12.63
C ALA A 228 -8.71 10.24 -12.27
N SER A 229 -9.65 9.32 -12.01
CA SER A 229 -9.34 7.93 -11.67
C SER A 229 -8.75 7.12 -12.83
N ARG A 230 -9.06 7.53 -14.08
CA ARG A 230 -8.56 6.92 -15.31
C ARG A 230 -7.20 7.48 -15.74
N ALA A 231 -6.88 8.72 -15.35
CA ALA A 231 -5.61 9.37 -15.66
C ALA A 231 -4.44 8.62 -14.98
N ASN A 232 -3.55 8.06 -15.80
CA ASN A 232 -2.41 7.29 -15.30
C ASN A 232 -1.21 7.42 -16.24
N LYS A 233 0.00 7.31 -15.68
CA LYS A 233 1.26 7.30 -16.41
C LYS A 233 2.21 6.32 -15.75
N ASP A 234 2.87 5.45 -16.53
CA ASP A 234 3.81 4.44 -16.02
C ASP A 234 3.21 3.57 -14.89
N ARG A 235 1.94 3.18 -14.99
CA ARG A 235 1.14 2.47 -14.00
C ARG A 235 0.86 3.25 -12.70
N THR A 236 1.19 4.53 -12.65
CA THR A 236 0.89 5.41 -11.53
C THR A 236 -0.40 6.17 -11.81
N LYS A 237 -1.40 6.03 -10.96
CA LYS A 237 -2.64 6.81 -11.02
C LYS A 237 -2.41 8.17 -10.37
N ILE A 238 -3.05 9.20 -10.93
CA ILE A 238 -3.01 10.54 -10.36
C ILE A 238 -3.98 10.67 -9.17
N PHE A 239 -5.03 9.86 -9.18
CA PHE A 239 -6.10 9.86 -8.19
C PHE A 239 -6.49 8.41 -7.85
N ASP A 240 -6.32 8.03 -6.58
CA ASP A 240 -6.83 6.77 -6.05
C ASP A 240 -8.19 7.05 -5.42
N SER A 241 -9.24 6.46 -6.02
CA SER A 241 -10.64 6.58 -5.59
C SER A 241 -10.94 5.70 -4.38
#